data_83a05f6e91e5df233bc0ae850aa43534
#
_entry.id   83a05f6e91e5df233bc0ae850aa43534
#
_cell.length_a   1.000
_cell.length_b   1.000
_cell.length_c   1.000
_cell.angle_alpha   90.00
_cell.angle_beta   90.00
_cell.angle_gamma   90.00
#
_symmetry.space_group_name_H-M   'P 1'
#
loop_
_entity.id
_entity.type
_entity.pdbx_description
1 polymer ?
#
loop_
_entity_poly.entity_id
_entity_poly.type
_entity_poly.pdbx_seq_one_letter_code
_entity_poly.pdbx_strand_id
1 'polypeptide(L)'
;MTKVKFSEHALEDREERIVWIATEVGFGEVVDTVVTYDVERGYRRVELTSTGVAIFKPMDKEIVITMYLLSMRKLIAFYGGKNHVPIHLLNVVKRNEKKGWTDR
;
A
#
# COMPACT_ATOMS: atom_id res chain seq x y z
N MET A 1 -1.65 15.81 13.00
CA MET A 1 -0.98 15.32 11.79
C MET A 1 -0.13 14.10 12.13
N THR A 2 -0.37 13.01 11.43
CA THR A 2 0.36 11.76 11.69
C THR A 2 1.74 11.83 11.05
N LYS A 3 2.78 11.61 11.84
CA LYS A 3 4.13 11.48 11.29
C LYS A 3 4.31 10.09 10.71
N VAL A 4 4.72 10.02 9.45
CA VAL A 4 5.05 8.77 8.79
C VAL A 4 6.56 8.56 8.90
N LYS A 5 6.96 7.43 9.48
CA LYS A 5 8.37 7.05 9.58
C LYS A 5 8.69 6.02 8.50
N PHE A 6 9.79 6.24 7.80
CA PHE A 6 10.26 5.35 6.74
C PHE A 6 11.56 4.68 7.15
N SER A 7 11.77 3.44 6.73
CA SER A 7 13.05 2.76 6.87
C SER A 7 14.07 3.37 5.90
N GLU A 8 15.37 3.21 6.19
CA GLU A 8 16.42 3.64 5.26
C GLU A 8 16.25 2.99 3.89
N HIS A 9 15.92 1.70 3.87
CA HIS A 9 15.69 0.97 2.63
C HIS A 9 14.58 1.62 1.79
N ALA A 10 13.46 2.01 2.42
CA ALA A 10 12.37 2.66 1.72
C ALA A 10 12.79 3.98 1.11
N LEU A 11 13.57 4.78 1.85
CA LEU A 11 14.03 6.10 1.38
C LEU A 11 15.09 5.97 0.27
N GLU A 12 16.03 5.04 0.41
CA GLU A 12 17.10 4.87 -0.57
C GLU A 12 16.60 4.35 -1.91
N ASP A 13 15.78 3.31 -1.89
CA ASP A 13 15.39 2.58 -3.11
C ASP A 13 14.12 3.13 -3.76
N ARG A 14 13.29 3.87 -3.01
CA ARG A 14 11.93 4.20 -3.42
C ARG A 14 11.55 5.66 -3.18
N GLU A 15 12.52 6.52 -2.97
CA GLU A 15 12.26 7.91 -2.62
C GLU A 15 11.35 8.62 -3.62
N GLU A 16 11.61 8.49 -4.91
CA GLU A 16 10.78 9.11 -5.95
C GLU A 16 9.32 8.65 -5.89
N ARG A 17 9.11 7.37 -5.68
CA ARG A 17 7.76 6.82 -5.55
C ARG A 17 7.05 7.36 -4.31
N ILE A 18 7.76 7.41 -3.19
CA ILE A 18 7.20 7.92 -1.94
C ILE A 18 6.83 9.39 -2.07
N VAL A 19 7.71 10.20 -2.66
CA VAL A 19 7.43 11.62 -2.90
C VAL A 19 6.23 11.79 -3.83
N TRP A 20 6.15 11.03 -4.90
CA TRP A 20 5.02 11.08 -5.82
C TRP A 20 3.71 10.70 -5.12
N ILE A 21 3.71 9.64 -4.31
CA ILE A 21 2.54 9.25 -3.54
C ILE A 21 2.14 10.37 -2.58
N ALA A 22 3.09 10.93 -1.86
CA ALA A 22 2.83 11.98 -0.88
C ALA A 22 2.26 13.25 -1.51
N THR A 23 2.74 13.61 -2.71
CA THR A 23 2.37 14.89 -3.35
C THR A 23 1.17 14.79 -4.28
N GLU A 24 1.06 13.70 -5.04
CA GLU A 24 0.03 13.58 -6.09
C GLU A 24 -1.15 12.69 -5.69
N VAL A 25 -0.89 11.64 -4.94
CA VAL A 25 -1.90 10.65 -4.58
C VAL A 25 -2.48 10.92 -3.19
N GLY A 26 -1.62 11.20 -2.24
CA GLY A 26 -1.96 11.28 -0.82
C GLY A 26 -1.96 9.91 -0.16
N PHE A 27 -1.59 9.87 1.12
CA PHE A 27 -1.56 8.59 1.85
C PHE A 27 -2.96 8.06 2.20
N GLY A 28 -3.93 8.96 2.32
CA GLY A 28 -5.29 8.58 2.66
C GLY A 28 -5.44 8.08 4.10
N GLU A 29 -6.56 7.46 4.37
CA GLU A 29 -6.87 6.84 5.65
C GLU A 29 -6.82 5.32 5.50
N VAL A 30 -6.41 4.61 6.55
CA VAL A 30 -6.39 3.15 6.54
C VAL A 30 -7.83 2.64 6.50
N VAL A 31 -8.15 1.90 5.45
CA VAL A 31 -9.47 1.27 5.26
C VAL A 31 -9.47 -0.14 5.86
N ASP A 32 -8.38 -0.87 5.66
CA ASP A 32 -8.26 -2.24 6.15
C ASP A 32 -6.78 -2.59 6.33
N THR A 33 -6.51 -3.59 7.15
CA THR A 33 -5.15 -4.10 7.38
C THR A 33 -5.16 -5.60 7.15
N VAL A 34 -4.21 -6.06 6.33
CA VAL A 34 -4.03 -7.49 6.07
C VAL A 34 -2.61 -7.89 6.49
N VAL A 35 -2.41 -9.18 6.70
CA VAL A 35 -1.10 -9.73 7.07
C VAL A 35 -0.60 -10.57 5.91
N THR A 36 0.64 -10.32 5.50
CA THR A 36 1.30 -11.11 4.46
C THR A 36 2.52 -11.82 5.02
N TYR A 37 2.90 -12.89 4.36
CA TYR A 37 4.08 -13.67 4.73
C TYR A 37 5.07 -13.70 3.57
N ASP A 38 6.32 -13.43 3.88
CA ASP A 38 7.44 -13.52 2.94
C ASP A 38 8.44 -14.51 3.50
N VAL A 39 8.90 -15.45 2.67
CA VAL A 39 9.83 -16.52 3.09
C VAL A 39 11.12 -15.95 3.70
N GLU A 40 11.61 -14.83 3.14
CA GLU A 40 12.86 -14.22 3.60
C GLU A 40 12.67 -13.27 4.78
N ARG A 41 11.51 -12.61 4.85
CA ARG A 41 11.28 -11.49 5.77
C ARG A 41 10.24 -11.76 6.85
N GLY A 42 9.51 -12.89 6.75
CA GLY A 42 8.48 -13.26 7.72
C GLY A 42 7.17 -12.50 7.53
N TYR A 43 6.42 -12.35 8.61
CA TYR A 43 5.11 -11.69 8.59
C TYR A 43 5.23 -10.18 8.58
N ARG A 44 4.39 -9.52 7.79
CA ARG A 44 4.28 -8.06 7.74
C ARG A 44 2.83 -7.64 7.68
N ARG A 45 2.54 -6.46 8.26
CA ARG A 45 1.23 -5.81 8.11
C ARG A 45 1.22 -5.01 6.81
N VAL A 46 0.09 -5.04 6.13
CA VAL A 46 -0.12 -4.17 4.97
C VAL A 46 -1.36 -3.33 5.25
N GLU A 47 -1.18 -2.03 5.38
CA GLU A 47 -2.28 -1.09 5.57
C GLU A 47 -2.77 -0.65 4.19
N LEU A 48 -4.04 -0.89 3.91
CA LEU A 48 -4.67 -0.55 2.64
C LEU A 48 -5.49 0.71 2.84
N THR A 49 -5.18 1.74 2.05
CA THR A 49 -5.70 3.08 2.30
C THR A 49 -6.79 3.49 1.33
N SER A 50 -7.53 4.54 1.70
CA SER A 50 -8.62 5.10 0.91
C SER A 50 -8.20 5.67 -0.45
N THR A 51 -6.92 5.89 -0.65
CA THR A 51 -6.37 6.35 -1.94
C THR A 51 -5.79 5.22 -2.78
N GLY A 52 -5.87 3.98 -2.30
CA GLY A 52 -5.35 2.82 -3.01
C GLY A 52 -3.87 2.55 -2.78
N VAL A 53 -3.29 3.19 -1.77
CA VAL A 53 -1.89 2.97 -1.39
C VAL A 53 -1.81 1.80 -0.43
N ALA A 54 -0.87 0.88 -0.67
CA ALA A 54 -0.53 -0.19 0.25
C ALA A 54 0.75 0.20 1.01
N ILE A 55 0.67 0.20 2.34
CA ILE A 55 1.78 0.59 3.21
C ILE A 55 2.22 -0.63 4.00
N PHE A 56 3.45 -1.08 3.76
CA PHE A 56 4.01 -2.26 4.41
C PHE A 56 4.76 -1.88 5.68
N LYS A 57 4.42 -2.54 6.79
CA LYS A 57 5.04 -2.31 8.11
C LYS A 57 5.38 -3.64 8.78
N PRO A 58 6.39 -3.68 9.66
CA PRO A 58 6.59 -4.84 10.53
C PRO A 58 5.37 -5.08 11.42
N MET A 59 5.24 -6.29 11.96
CA MET A 59 4.09 -6.64 12.81
C MET A 59 4.03 -5.81 14.09
N ASP A 60 5.18 -5.42 14.64
CA ASP A 60 5.29 -4.81 15.96
C ASP A 60 5.84 -3.38 15.97
N LYS A 61 6.02 -2.76 14.81
CA LYS A 61 6.59 -1.40 14.71
C LYS A 61 5.80 -0.54 13.75
N GLU A 62 5.84 0.77 13.99
CA GLU A 62 5.19 1.77 13.15
C GLU A 62 6.18 2.43 12.17
N ILE A 63 7.01 1.63 11.53
CA ILE A 63 7.95 2.09 10.51
C ILE A 63 7.53 1.56 9.15
N VAL A 64 7.55 2.43 8.13
CA VAL A 64 7.20 2.02 6.77
C VAL A 64 8.39 1.34 6.12
N ILE A 65 8.20 0.08 5.72
CA ILE A 65 9.21 -0.68 4.98
C ILE A 65 9.18 -0.29 3.50
N THR A 66 7.99 -0.20 2.93
CA THR A 66 7.77 0.23 1.55
C THR A 66 6.30 0.60 1.36
N MET A 67 6.01 1.29 0.28
CA MET A 67 4.63 1.58 -0.13
C MET A 67 4.54 1.65 -1.65
N TYR A 68 3.37 1.35 -2.17
CA TYR A 68 3.10 1.51 -3.60
C TYR A 68 1.59 1.62 -3.82
N LEU A 69 1.22 2.08 -5.01
CA LEU A 69 -0.16 2.06 -5.44
C LEU A 69 -0.56 0.65 -5.84
N LEU A 70 -1.70 0.20 -5.32
CA LEU A 70 -2.21 -1.13 -5.63
C LEU A 70 -2.68 -1.24 -7.07
N SER A 71 -2.29 -2.33 -7.75
CA SER A 71 -2.99 -2.80 -8.93
C SER A 71 -4.16 -3.68 -8.49
N MET A 72 -5.14 -3.86 -9.36
CA MET A 72 -6.27 -4.75 -9.07
C MET A 72 -5.78 -6.17 -8.76
N ARG A 73 -4.80 -6.63 -9.50
CA ARG A 73 -4.20 -7.96 -9.32
C ARG A 73 -3.62 -8.13 -7.92
N LYS A 74 -2.86 -7.15 -7.44
CA LYS A 74 -2.26 -7.20 -6.09
C LYS A 74 -3.31 -7.09 -5.00
N LEU A 75 -4.31 -6.21 -5.20
CA LEU A 75 -5.41 -6.06 -4.26
C LEU A 75 -6.16 -7.38 -4.07
N ILE A 76 -6.54 -8.02 -5.15
CA ILE A 76 -7.25 -9.30 -5.10
C ILE A 76 -6.41 -10.37 -4.41
N ALA A 77 -5.10 -10.39 -4.69
CA ALA A 77 -4.19 -11.36 -4.08
C ALA A 77 -4.12 -11.24 -2.56
N PHE A 78 -4.18 -10.01 -2.01
CA PHE A 78 -4.19 -9.82 -0.55
C PHE A 78 -5.40 -10.43 0.13
N TYR A 79 -6.52 -10.55 -0.57
CA TYR A 79 -7.77 -11.06 0.00
C TYR A 79 -8.09 -12.50 -0.40
N GLY A 80 -7.26 -13.10 -1.25
CA GLY A 80 -7.49 -14.46 -1.75
C GLY A 80 -8.68 -14.60 -2.70
N GLY A 81 -9.19 -13.50 -3.24
CA GLY A 81 -10.28 -13.51 -4.20
C GLY A 81 -11.03 -12.18 -4.23
N LYS A 82 -11.59 -11.85 -5.39
CA LYS A 82 -12.29 -10.58 -5.60
C LYS A 82 -13.49 -10.39 -4.66
N ASN A 83 -14.19 -11.48 -4.34
CA ASN A 83 -15.41 -11.44 -3.53
C ASN A 83 -15.15 -11.03 -2.08
N HIS A 84 -13.91 -11.12 -1.62
CA HIS A 84 -13.53 -10.77 -0.25
C HIS A 84 -13.01 -9.34 -0.11
N VAL A 85 -12.82 -8.64 -1.23
CA VAL A 85 -12.26 -7.28 -1.23
C VAL A 85 -13.34 -6.26 -0.89
N PRO A 86 -13.08 -5.34 0.07
CA PRO A 86 -14.01 -4.23 0.32
C PRO A 86 -14.28 -3.44 -0.96
N ILE A 87 -15.55 -3.13 -1.22
CA ILE A 87 -15.98 -2.45 -2.45
C ILE A 87 -15.30 -1.09 -2.62
N HIS A 88 -15.04 -0.39 -1.52
CA HIS A 88 -14.35 0.89 -1.56
C HIS A 88 -12.95 0.78 -2.16
N LEU A 89 -12.21 -0.28 -1.78
CA LEU A 89 -10.87 -0.53 -2.33
C LEU A 89 -10.92 -0.93 -3.80
N LEU A 90 -11.89 -1.74 -4.19
CA LEU A 90 -12.08 -2.09 -5.61
C LEU A 90 -12.27 -0.84 -6.46
N ASN A 91 -13.11 0.07 -5.99
CA ASN A 91 -13.44 1.28 -6.74
C ASN A 91 -12.25 2.23 -6.88
N VAL A 92 -11.49 2.47 -5.79
CA VAL A 92 -10.36 3.38 -5.85
C VAL A 92 -9.22 2.84 -6.69
N VAL A 93 -8.94 1.53 -6.57
CA VAL A 93 -7.88 0.90 -7.38
C VAL A 93 -8.24 0.93 -8.86
N LYS A 94 -9.50 0.67 -9.18
CA LYS A 94 -9.98 0.74 -10.57
C LYS A 94 -9.80 2.13 -11.16
N ARG A 95 -10.10 3.18 -10.39
CA ARG A 95 -9.89 4.57 -10.83
C ARG A 95 -8.41 4.87 -11.05
N ASN A 96 -7.55 4.40 -10.15
CA ASN A 96 -6.11 4.62 -10.26
C ASN A 96 -5.53 3.92 -11.49
N GLU A 97 -6.00 2.72 -11.81
CA GLU A 97 -5.59 2.01 -13.01
C GLU A 97 -5.99 2.75 -14.28
N LYS A 98 -7.17 3.34 -14.31
CA LYS A 98 -7.62 4.14 -15.45
C LYS A 98 -6.75 5.37 -15.69
N LYS A 99 -6.16 5.92 -14.63
CA LYS A 99 -5.23 7.05 -14.71
C LYS A 99 -3.81 6.62 -15.11
N GLY A 100 -3.54 5.31 -15.18
CA GLY A 100 -2.21 4.78 -15.43
C GLY A 100 -1.27 4.90 -14.24
N TRP A 101 -1.78 5.17 -13.04
CA TRP A 101 -0.97 5.40 -11.84
C TRP A 101 -0.29 4.14 -11.33
N THR A 102 -0.91 2.98 -11.52
CA THR A 102 -0.41 1.71 -10.97
C THR A 102 0.79 1.14 -11.73
N ASP A 103 1.14 1.72 -12.86
CA ASP A 103 2.27 1.31 -13.69
C ASP A 103 3.57 2.03 -13.33
N ARG A 104 3.56 2.83 -12.30
CA ARG A 104 4.71 3.61 -11.85
C ARG A 104 5.51 2.91 -10.78
#